data_e0a66fbdefbefb836b59f91679f041aa
#
_entry.id   e0a66fbdefbefb836b59f91679f041aa
#
_cell.length_a   1.000
_cell.length_b   1.000
_cell.length_c   1.000
_cell.angle_alpha   90.00
_cell.angle_beta   90.00
_cell.angle_gamma   90.00
#
_symmetry.space_group_name_H-M   'P 1'
#
loop_
_entity.id
_entity.type
_entity.pdbx_description
1 polymer ?
#
loop_
_entity_poly.entity_id
_entity_poly.type
_entity_poly.pdbx_seq_one_letter_code
_entity_poly.pdbx_strand_id
1 'polypeptide(L)'
;MSAPFYTTRDLQVMLQVDRTTIYRMAESARLPAMKVGNQWRFPRRLIDQWLQAQTGESPTALRAAGETAASSASAAVNDMPDADAFAASGGTPPLATILPLECVQLMQDAFADALGVMIVLTDLNGVPVTRASNPCGLLAAVEAHPQGYARCLALWAEIAARPAIQPSFTASDLGLLCTRAFVRVGNELSGMVVFGGIAPEEWPPTPAQLAASANALGMARDDLEPHVAQVYTMDGAQEQRLLTSIQRVADVITHIVSERQEFAARLSSIAALANA
;
A
#
# COMPACT_ATOMS: atom_id res chain seq x y z
N MET A 1 -35.05 18.17 -23.62
CA MET A 1 -34.32 18.78 -22.48
C MET A 1 -33.78 17.67 -21.62
N SER A 2 -32.47 17.54 -21.51
CA SER A 2 -31.84 16.47 -20.70
C SER A 2 -31.92 16.83 -19.22
N ALA A 3 -32.28 15.87 -18.35
CA ALA A 3 -32.38 16.11 -16.90
C ALA A 3 -31.04 16.61 -16.33
N PRO A 4 -31.05 17.59 -15.40
CA PRO A 4 -29.80 18.20 -14.88
C PRO A 4 -28.99 17.28 -13.96
N PHE A 5 -29.54 16.14 -13.58
CA PHE A 5 -28.91 15.16 -12.70
C PHE A 5 -29.01 13.75 -13.25
N TYR A 6 -27.95 12.96 -13.07
CA TYR A 6 -28.00 11.52 -13.20
C TYR A 6 -28.59 10.90 -11.92
N THR A 7 -29.31 9.79 -12.09
CA THR A 7 -29.74 8.95 -10.98
C THR A 7 -28.66 7.88 -10.69
N THR A 8 -28.77 7.19 -9.56
CA THR A 8 -27.89 6.05 -9.26
C THR A 8 -27.99 4.98 -10.34
N ARG A 9 -29.19 4.77 -10.91
CA ARG A 9 -29.40 3.78 -11.98
C ARG A 9 -28.69 4.17 -13.28
N ASP A 10 -28.68 5.45 -13.61
CA ASP A 10 -27.96 5.94 -14.81
C ASP A 10 -26.47 5.70 -14.67
N LEU A 11 -25.91 5.94 -13.47
CA LEU A 11 -24.49 5.69 -13.20
C LEU A 11 -24.16 4.20 -13.11
N GLN A 12 -25.05 3.33 -12.64
CA GLN A 12 -24.85 1.89 -12.69
C GLN A 12 -24.66 1.41 -14.13
N VAL A 13 -25.48 1.90 -15.05
CA VAL A 13 -25.39 1.53 -16.47
C VAL A 13 -24.14 2.15 -17.11
N MET A 14 -23.85 3.42 -16.80
CA MET A 14 -22.73 4.16 -17.39
C MET A 14 -21.36 3.65 -16.92
N LEU A 15 -21.22 3.37 -15.61
CA LEU A 15 -19.96 2.93 -14.98
C LEU A 15 -19.87 1.41 -14.88
N GLN A 16 -20.95 0.68 -15.16
CA GLN A 16 -21.06 -0.78 -15.03
C GLN A 16 -20.66 -1.31 -13.64
N VAL A 17 -21.02 -0.56 -12.60
CA VAL A 17 -20.77 -0.92 -11.20
C VAL A 17 -22.10 -1.09 -10.45
N ASP A 18 -22.06 -1.84 -9.36
CA ASP A 18 -23.24 -2.05 -8.52
C ASP A 18 -23.62 -0.80 -7.71
N ARG A 19 -24.86 -0.78 -7.21
CA ARG A 19 -25.41 0.34 -6.45
C ARG A 19 -24.63 0.67 -5.18
N THR A 20 -24.09 -0.34 -4.51
CA THR A 20 -23.34 -0.22 -3.27
C THR A 20 -22.02 0.49 -3.52
N THR A 21 -21.35 0.16 -4.62
CA THR A 21 -20.13 0.81 -5.06
C THR A 21 -20.35 2.30 -5.36
N ILE A 22 -21.45 2.66 -6.06
CA ILE A 22 -21.78 4.08 -6.32
C ILE A 22 -22.00 4.84 -5.01
N TYR A 23 -22.72 4.27 -4.06
CA TYR A 23 -22.96 4.92 -2.77
C TYR A 23 -21.67 5.11 -1.98
N ARG A 24 -20.80 4.11 -1.94
CA ARG A 24 -19.50 4.20 -1.29
C ARG A 24 -18.62 5.28 -1.94
N MET A 25 -18.61 5.37 -3.27
CA MET A 25 -17.87 6.41 -3.98
C MET A 25 -18.44 7.82 -3.71
N ALA A 26 -19.75 7.96 -3.58
CA ALA A 26 -20.41 9.22 -3.23
C ALA A 26 -20.12 9.62 -1.78
N GLU A 27 -20.16 8.68 -0.84
CA GLU A 27 -19.86 8.91 0.59
C GLU A 27 -18.39 9.27 0.82
N SER A 28 -17.47 8.67 0.06
CA SER A 28 -16.03 8.97 0.12
C SER A 28 -15.61 10.17 -0.71
N ALA A 29 -16.56 10.95 -1.27
CA ALA A 29 -16.32 12.10 -2.14
C ALA A 29 -15.47 11.80 -3.40
N ARG A 30 -15.34 10.53 -3.79
CA ARG A 30 -14.64 10.10 -5.02
C ARG A 30 -15.49 10.30 -6.28
N LEU A 31 -16.81 10.43 -6.11
CA LEU A 31 -17.75 10.69 -7.17
C LEU A 31 -18.51 11.97 -6.85
N PRO A 32 -18.57 12.98 -7.76
CA PRO A 32 -19.32 14.21 -7.51
C PRO A 32 -20.79 13.92 -7.26
N ALA A 33 -21.23 14.06 -6.03
CA ALA A 33 -22.57 13.73 -5.60
C ALA A 33 -23.10 14.75 -4.58
N MET A 34 -24.43 14.94 -4.56
CA MET A 34 -25.13 15.69 -3.52
C MET A 34 -26.27 14.86 -2.94
N LYS A 35 -26.47 14.96 -1.64
CA LYS A 35 -27.56 14.28 -0.96
C LYS A 35 -28.76 15.23 -0.86
N VAL A 36 -29.86 14.89 -1.52
CA VAL A 36 -31.12 15.65 -1.48
C VAL A 36 -32.15 14.80 -0.73
N GLY A 37 -32.41 15.16 0.51
CA GLY A 37 -33.21 14.30 1.41
C GLY A 37 -32.50 12.97 1.67
N ASN A 38 -33.16 11.86 1.37
CA ASN A 38 -32.60 10.52 1.53
C ASN A 38 -32.09 9.91 0.20
N GLN A 39 -31.92 10.72 -0.84
CA GLN A 39 -31.49 10.24 -2.17
C GLN A 39 -30.24 10.95 -2.66
N TRP A 40 -29.31 10.20 -3.24
CA TRP A 40 -28.17 10.74 -3.94
C TRP A 40 -28.58 11.29 -5.31
N ARG A 41 -28.07 12.47 -5.65
CA ARG A 41 -28.20 13.09 -6.96
C ARG A 41 -26.79 13.44 -7.47
N PHE A 42 -26.57 13.20 -8.74
CA PHE A 42 -25.27 13.34 -9.37
C PHE A 42 -25.37 14.43 -10.46
N PRO A 43 -24.85 15.64 -10.20
CA PRO A 43 -24.93 16.72 -11.19
C PRO A 43 -24.27 16.30 -12.50
N ARG A 44 -25.02 16.29 -13.59
CA ARG A 44 -24.57 15.79 -14.88
C ARG A 44 -23.25 16.41 -15.31
N ARG A 45 -23.17 17.76 -15.26
CA ARG A 45 -21.97 18.51 -15.64
C ARG A 45 -20.72 18.07 -14.84
N LEU A 46 -20.84 17.84 -13.54
CA LEU A 46 -19.71 17.42 -12.71
C LEU A 46 -19.32 15.96 -12.96
N ILE A 47 -20.29 15.11 -13.23
CA ILE A 47 -20.02 13.71 -13.60
C ILE A 47 -19.32 13.64 -14.97
N ASP A 48 -19.79 14.42 -15.96
CA ASP A 48 -19.17 14.44 -17.29
C ASP A 48 -17.73 14.97 -17.21
N GLN A 49 -17.48 16.02 -16.43
CA GLN A 49 -16.11 16.53 -16.17
C GLN A 49 -15.24 15.49 -15.42
N TRP A 50 -15.81 14.82 -14.44
CA TRP A 50 -15.10 13.78 -13.69
C TRP A 50 -14.74 12.60 -14.61
N LEU A 51 -15.63 12.17 -15.49
CA LEU A 51 -15.36 11.14 -16.50
C LEU A 51 -14.24 11.57 -17.45
N GLN A 52 -14.27 12.81 -17.95
CA GLN A 52 -13.22 13.35 -18.81
C GLN A 52 -11.87 13.40 -18.11
N ALA A 53 -11.85 13.79 -16.82
CA ALA A 53 -10.61 13.77 -16.01
C ALA A 53 -10.07 12.35 -15.80
N GLN A 54 -10.94 11.33 -15.78
CA GLN A 54 -10.52 9.92 -15.68
C GLN A 54 -10.02 9.35 -17.01
N THR A 55 -10.44 9.93 -18.14
CA THR A 55 -10.04 9.49 -19.50
C THR A 55 -8.82 10.21 -20.05
N GLY A 56 -8.22 11.15 -19.30
CA GLY A 56 -6.95 11.79 -19.68
C GLY A 56 -7.04 12.88 -20.77
N GLU A 57 -8.24 13.32 -21.16
CA GLU A 57 -8.38 14.48 -22.04
C GLU A 57 -8.45 15.78 -21.23
N SER A 58 -7.34 16.53 -21.19
CA SER A 58 -7.28 17.88 -20.64
C SER A 58 -7.84 18.89 -21.63
N PRO A 59 -8.90 19.64 -21.32
CA PRO A 59 -9.21 20.85 -22.06
C PRO A 59 -8.41 22.02 -21.49
N THR A 60 -7.49 22.52 -22.31
CA THR A 60 -6.91 23.86 -22.15
C THR A 60 -8.02 24.90 -22.34
N ALA A 61 -8.37 25.61 -21.30
CA ALA A 61 -8.96 26.93 -21.19
C ALA A 61 -10.10 27.00 -20.15
N LEU A 62 -9.76 27.49 -18.97
CA LEU A 62 -10.56 28.50 -18.24
C LEU A 62 -9.76 28.97 -17.02
N ARG A 63 -8.78 29.83 -17.33
CA ARG A 63 -8.19 30.73 -16.32
C ARG A 63 -9.08 31.98 -16.30
N ALA A 64 -9.80 32.20 -15.25
CA ALA A 64 -10.09 33.51 -14.62
C ALA A 64 -11.26 33.40 -13.63
N ALA A 65 -10.99 33.90 -12.46
CA ALA A 65 -11.88 34.30 -11.38
C ALA A 65 -11.94 33.37 -10.17
N GLY A 66 -11.24 33.77 -9.10
CA GLY A 66 -11.41 33.27 -7.74
C GLY A 66 -10.13 33.22 -6.90
N GLU A 67 -9.33 34.31 -6.92
CA GLU A 67 -8.39 34.56 -5.81
C GLU A 67 -9.20 34.94 -4.57
N THR A 68 -9.07 34.17 -3.50
CA THR A 68 -8.63 34.63 -2.16
C THR A 68 -8.86 33.54 -1.11
N ALA A 69 -7.85 33.36 -0.28
CA ALA A 69 -7.82 32.71 1.04
C ALA A 69 -7.74 31.19 1.08
N ALA A 70 -6.55 30.65 1.20
CA ALA A 70 -6.02 29.99 2.39
C ALA A 70 -4.61 29.49 2.12
N SER A 71 -3.66 30.28 2.60
CA SER A 71 -2.25 29.92 2.73
C SER A 71 -2.05 28.90 3.85
N SER A 72 -1.06 28.03 3.62
CA SER A 72 -0.41 27.15 4.60
C SER A 72 -0.98 25.75 4.75
N ALA A 73 -0.50 24.85 3.91
CA ALA A 73 -0.07 23.48 4.19
C ALA A 73 -0.07 22.64 2.90
N SER A 74 0.92 22.84 2.02
CA SER A 74 1.19 21.89 0.94
C SER A 74 2.56 22.14 0.35
N ALA A 75 3.55 21.62 1.01
CA ALA A 75 4.88 21.47 0.43
C ALA A 75 5.37 20.07 0.77
N ALA A 76 4.99 19.08 -0.03
CA ALA A 76 5.69 17.80 -0.25
C ALA A 76 4.80 16.77 -0.97
N VAL A 77 4.25 17.08 -2.15
CA VAL A 77 3.75 16.03 -3.07
C VAL A 77 3.75 16.61 -4.49
N ASN A 78 4.91 16.82 -5.07
CA ASN A 78 5.05 17.04 -6.51
C ASN A 78 6.46 16.67 -6.93
N ASP A 79 6.77 15.38 -6.90
CA ASP A 79 7.84 14.81 -7.71
C ASP A 79 7.43 13.36 -8.04
N MET A 80 6.41 13.21 -8.89
CA MET A 80 6.13 11.92 -9.54
C MET A 80 6.74 11.99 -10.93
N PRO A 81 7.71 11.12 -11.24
CA PRO A 81 8.25 11.01 -12.60
C PRO A 81 7.15 10.56 -13.57
N ASP A 82 7.13 11.18 -14.74
CA ASP A 82 6.20 10.94 -15.85
C ASP A 82 6.03 9.44 -16.13
N ALA A 83 4.78 8.97 -16.14
CA ALA A 83 4.42 7.59 -16.49
C ALA A 83 4.82 7.22 -17.92
N ASP A 84 4.94 8.21 -18.83
CA ASP A 84 5.35 8.01 -20.21
C ASP A 84 6.86 7.73 -20.39
N ALA A 85 7.70 8.12 -19.43
CA ALA A 85 9.13 7.81 -19.46
C ALA A 85 9.42 6.33 -19.15
N PHE A 86 8.51 5.63 -18.46
CA PHE A 86 8.67 4.23 -18.09
C PHE A 86 8.24 3.24 -19.21
N ALA A 87 7.28 3.63 -20.06
CA ALA A 87 6.82 2.82 -21.19
C ALA A 87 7.93 2.60 -22.25
N ALA A 88 8.92 3.49 -22.30
CA ALA A 88 10.03 3.41 -23.26
C ALA A 88 11.16 2.46 -22.82
N SER A 89 11.23 2.04 -21.54
CA SER A 89 12.30 1.21 -21.00
C SER A 89 11.99 -0.28 -20.86
N GLY A 90 10.77 -0.72 -21.18
CA GLY A 90 10.36 -2.14 -21.12
C GLY A 90 10.35 -2.74 -19.70
N GLY A 91 10.46 -1.94 -18.66
CA GLY A 91 10.44 -2.37 -17.26
C GLY A 91 9.01 -2.52 -16.71
N THR A 92 8.84 -3.43 -15.74
CA THR A 92 7.59 -3.56 -14.98
C THR A 92 7.32 -2.28 -14.19
N PRO A 93 6.11 -1.69 -14.26
CA PRO A 93 5.80 -0.47 -13.53
C PRO A 93 5.93 -0.69 -12.01
N PRO A 94 6.30 0.37 -11.26
CA PRO A 94 6.40 0.28 -9.80
C PRO A 94 5.12 -0.26 -9.16
N LEU A 95 5.25 -1.13 -8.16
CA LEU A 95 4.12 -1.78 -7.50
C LEU A 95 3.10 -0.76 -6.96
N ALA A 96 3.60 0.39 -6.47
CA ALA A 96 2.78 1.48 -5.95
C ALA A 96 1.84 2.10 -7.00
N THR A 97 2.17 2.04 -8.30
CA THR A 97 1.34 2.63 -9.36
C THR A 97 0.23 1.69 -9.84
N ILE A 98 0.43 0.39 -9.70
CA ILE A 98 -0.52 -0.63 -10.18
C ILE A 98 -1.44 -1.17 -9.09
N LEU A 99 -1.10 -0.99 -7.81
CA LEU A 99 -1.91 -1.46 -6.67
C LEU A 99 -2.99 -0.45 -6.25
N PRO A 100 -4.18 -0.95 -5.84
CA PRO A 100 -5.16 -0.13 -5.13
C PRO A 100 -4.71 0.04 -3.67
N LEU A 101 -3.75 0.94 -3.42
CA LEU A 101 -3.02 1.03 -2.15
C LEU A 101 -3.93 1.07 -0.91
N GLU A 102 -5.03 1.82 -0.94
CA GLU A 102 -5.97 1.86 0.19
C GLU A 102 -6.62 0.50 0.46
N CYS A 103 -7.00 -0.24 -0.59
CA CYS A 103 -7.59 -1.56 -0.43
C CYS A 103 -6.56 -2.56 0.12
N VAL A 104 -5.33 -2.50 -0.40
CA VAL A 104 -4.23 -3.36 0.07
C VAL A 104 -3.87 -3.03 1.53
N GLN A 105 -3.84 -1.74 1.91
CA GLN A 105 -3.61 -1.33 3.30
C GLN A 105 -4.68 -1.88 4.24
N LEU A 106 -5.98 -1.73 3.91
CA LEU A 106 -7.06 -2.24 4.74
C LEU A 106 -7.02 -3.76 4.90
N MET A 107 -6.69 -4.47 3.83
CA MET A 107 -6.51 -5.92 3.89
C MET A 107 -5.31 -6.30 4.74
N GLN A 108 -4.20 -5.61 4.58
CA GLN A 108 -2.98 -5.78 5.36
C GLN A 108 -3.23 -5.53 6.85
N ASP A 109 -3.96 -4.45 7.19
CA ASP A 109 -4.34 -4.12 8.58
C ASP A 109 -5.15 -5.28 9.18
N ALA A 110 -6.14 -5.79 8.47
CA ALA A 110 -6.96 -6.92 8.95
C ALA A 110 -6.15 -8.22 9.15
N PHE A 111 -5.21 -8.53 8.26
CA PHE A 111 -4.35 -9.70 8.44
C PHE A 111 -3.34 -9.51 9.57
N ALA A 112 -2.77 -8.32 9.73
CA ALA A 112 -1.85 -8.01 10.81
C ALA A 112 -2.50 -8.16 12.18
N ASP A 113 -3.72 -7.67 12.33
CA ASP A 113 -4.52 -7.82 13.56
C ASP A 113 -4.88 -9.29 13.82
N ALA A 114 -5.37 -10.00 12.79
CA ALA A 114 -5.80 -11.40 12.93
C ALA A 114 -4.65 -12.36 13.25
N LEU A 115 -3.45 -12.08 12.74
CA LEU A 115 -2.26 -12.91 12.94
C LEU A 115 -1.41 -12.45 14.13
N GLY A 116 -1.67 -11.27 14.67
CA GLY A 116 -0.92 -10.69 15.79
C GLY A 116 0.55 -10.44 15.47
N VAL A 117 0.83 -9.89 14.27
CA VAL A 117 2.18 -9.58 13.80
C VAL A 117 2.21 -8.28 13.02
N MET A 118 3.39 -7.68 12.89
CA MET A 118 3.60 -6.59 11.94
C MET A 118 3.59 -7.13 10.50
N ILE A 119 2.90 -6.41 9.61
CA ILE A 119 2.93 -6.67 8.17
C ILE A 119 3.25 -5.37 7.43
N VAL A 120 4.12 -5.46 6.43
CA VAL A 120 4.39 -4.37 5.49
C VAL A 120 4.61 -4.93 4.08
N LEU A 121 4.11 -4.24 3.07
CA LEU A 121 4.43 -4.51 1.67
C LEU A 121 5.55 -3.57 1.23
N THR A 122 6.62 -4.10 0.67
CA THR A 122 7.76 -3.34 0.14
C THR A 122 8.00 -3.65 -1.33
N ASP A 123 8.75 -2.80 -2.01
CA ASP A 123 9.40 -3.15 -3.27
C ASP A 123 10.63 -4.06 -3.01
N LEU A 124 11.34 -4.44 -4.07
CA LEU A 124 12.53 -5.30 -3.96
C LEU A 124 13.77 -4.56 -3.42
N ASN A 125 13.72 -3.24 -3.31
CA ASN A 125 14.77 -2.42 -2.68
C ASN A 125 14.50 -2.21 -1.18
N GLY A 126 13.46 -2.83 -0.63
CA GLY A 126 13.06 -2.67 0.76
C GLY A 126 12.26 -1.39 1.04
N VAL A 127 11.91 -0.61 0.02
CA VAL A 127 11.12 0.62 0.19
C VAL A 127 9.66 0.27 0.42
N PRO A 128 9.03 0.77 1.50
CA PRO A 128 7.62 0.50 1.78
C PRO A 128 6.69 1.01 0.68
N VAL A 129 5.81 0.14 0.20
CA VAL A 129 4.69 0.44 -0.70
C VAL A 129 3.43 0.75 0.11
N THR A 130 3.28 0.11 1.26
CA THR A 130 2.23 0.37 2.26
C THR A 130 2.86 0.83 3.58
N ARG A 131 2.06 1.43 4.46
CA ARG A 131 2.49 1.66 5.84
C ARG A 131 2.56 0.33 6.59
N ALA A 132 3.48 0.20 7.55
CA ALA A 132 3.51 -0.95 8.44
C ALA A 132 2.19 -1.03 9.22
N SER A 133 1.54 -2.20 9.18
CA SER A 133 0.34 -2.50 9.95
C SER A 133 0.76 -3.22 11.23
N ASN A 134 0.16 -2.83 12.34
CA ASN A 134 0.39 -3.45 13.65
C ASN A 134 1.89 -3.59 14.01
N PRO A 135 2.70 -2.49 13.98
CA PRO A 135 4.09 -2.54 14.40
C PRO A 135 4.16 -2.85 15.90
N CYS A 136 5.04 -3.76 16.33
CA CYS A 136 5.29 -3.97 17.75
C CYS A 136 5.97 -2.72 18.35
N GLY A 137 5.81 -2.51 19.67
CA GLY A 137 6.31 -1.29 20.31
C GLY A 137 7.82 -1.07 20.14
N LEU A 138 8.61 -2.15 20.16
CA LEU A 138 10.06 -2.08 19.92
C LEU A 138 10.38 -1.62 18.48
N LEU A 139 9.67 -2.14 17.48
CA LEU A 139 9.85 -1.71 16.09
C LEU A 139 9.38 -0.27 15.88
N ALA A 140 8.25 0.10 16.47
CA ALA A 140 7.74 1.48 16.40
C ALA A 140 8.73 2.51 16.98
N ALA A 141 9.43 2.17 18.07
CA ALA A 141 10.49 3.00 18.64
C ALA A 141 11.67 3.16 17.67
N VAL A 142 12.05 2.08 16.98
CA VAL A 142 13.13 2.12 15.96
C VAL A 142 12.70 2.91 14.73
N GLU A 143 11.48 2.75 14.25
CA GLU A 143 10.96 3.49 13.09
C GLU A 143 10.84 5.00 13.37
N ALA A 144 10.59 5.39 14.60
CA ALA A 144 10.56 6.80 15.00
C ALA A 144 11.95 7.46 14.98
N HIS A 145 13.04 6.67 14.96
CA HIS A 145 14.40 7.17 14.93
C HIS A 145 14.95 7.14 13.49
N PRO A 146 15.45 8.27 12.91
CA PRO A 146 15.85 8.32 11.50
C PRO A 146 16.89 7.28 11.10
N GLN A 147 17.91 7.03 11.94
CA GLN A 147 18.95 6.02 11.67
C GLN A 147 18.38 4.60 11.83
N GLY A 148 17.54 4.38 12.83
CA GLY A 148 16.84 3.12 13.04
C GLY A 148 15.95 2.77 11.86
N TYR A 149 15.15 3.71 11.37
CA TYR A 149 14.32 3.53 10.19
C TYR A 149 15.14 3.20 8.93
N ALA A 150 16.23 3.95 8.69
CA ALA A 150 17.13 3.67 7.57
C ALA A 150 17.71 2.25 7.63
N ARG A 151 18.00 1.75 8.83
CA ARG A 151 18.50 0.39 9.03
C ARG A 151 17.41 -0.66 8.79
N CYS A 152 16.15 -0.40 9.16
CA CYS A 152 15.01 -1.25 8.80
C CYS A 152 14.87 -1.39 7.28
N LEU A 153 14.96 -0.30 6.52
CA LEU A 153 14.91 -0.33 5.05
C LEU A 153 16.06 -1.17 4.47
N ALA A 154 17.28 -0.97 4.98
CA ALA A 154 18.45 -1.76 4.55
C ALA A 154 18.26 -3.25 4.82
N LEU A 155 17.74 -3.62 5.98
CA LEU A 155 17.42 -5.01 6.32
C LEU A 155 16.39 -5.61 5.36
N TRP A 156 15.33 -4.88 5.03
CA TRP A 156 14.32 -5.36 4.08
C TRP A 156 14.91 -5.55 2.69
N ALA A 157 15.81 -4.67 2.24
CA ALA A 157 16.54 -4.86 1.00
C ALA A 157 17.47 -6.09 1.04
N GLU A 158 18.19 -6.31 2.14
CA GLU A 158 19.01 -7.51 2.35
C GLU A 158 18.17 -8.80 2.31
N ILE A 159 16.98 -8.77 2.94
CA ILE A 159 16.04 -9.89 2.92
C ILE A 159 15.53 -10.13 1.50
N ALA A 160 15.20 -9.09 0.74
CA ALA A 160 14.77 -9.20 -0.66
C ALA A 160 15.82 -9.86 -1.54
N ALA A 161 17.10 -9.53 -1.34
CA ALA A 161 18.21 -10.04 -2.12
C ALA A 161 18.56 -11.53 -1.84
N ARG A 162 18.04 -12.14 -0.78
CA ARG A 162 18.33 -13.55 -0.46
C ARG A 162 17.72 -14.49 -1.51
N PRO A 163 18.45 -15.54 -1.95
CA PRO A 163 18.00 -16.42 -3.03
C PRO A 163 16.85 -17.36 -2.64
N ALA A 164 16.55 -17.52 -1.33
CA ALA A 164 15.45 -18.37 -0.88
C ALA A 164 14.10 -17.82 -1.36
N ILE A 165 13.34 -18.62 -2.10
CA ILE A 165 12.00 -18.25 -2.60
C ILE A 165 10.94 -18.58 -1.54
N GLN A 166 11.13 -19.67 -0.79
CA GLN A 166 10.17 -20.07 0.24
C GLN A 166 10.32 -19.20 1.49
N PRO A 167 9.21 -18.87 2.16
CA PRO A 167 9.23 -18.14 3.42
C PRO A 167 10.04 -18.90 4.48
N SER A 168 10.94 -18.18 5.12
CA SER A 168 11.73 -18.67 6.26
C SER A 168 12.04 -17.52 7.20
N PHE A 169 12.19 -17.82 8.48
CA PHE A 169 12.53 -16.80 9.46
C PHE A 169 14.00 -16.35 9.32
N THR A 170 14.19 -15.07 9.54
CA THR A 170 15.47 -14.37 9.56
C THR A 170 15.49 -13.44 10.75
N ALA A 171 16.59 -13.43 11.50
CA ALA A 171 16.79 -12.47 12.57
C ALA A 171 17.15 -11.08 12.01
N SER A 172 16.56 -10.04 12.58
CA SER A 172 16.90 -8.63 12.35
C SER A 172 18.05 -8.18 13.27
N ASP A 173 18.54 -6.96 13.11
CA ASP A 173 19.54 -6.34 13.99
C ASP A 173 19.03 -6.18 15.44
N LEU A 174 17.72 -6.13 15.63
CA LEU A 174 17.08 -6.18 16.95
C LEU A 174 17.04 -7.58 17.56
N GLY A 175 17.42 -8.61 16.83
CA GLY A 175 17.24 -10.00 17.19
C GLY A 175 15.82 -10.53 16.97
N LEU A 176 14.87 -9.68 16.55
CA LEU A 176 13.51 -10.10 16.23
C LEU A 176 13.48 -10.90 14.92
N LEU A 177 12.60 -11.89 14.87
CA LEU A 177 12.37 -12.69 13.67
C LEU A 177 11.47 -11.95 12.70
N CYS A 178 11.83 -12.04 11.42
CA CYS A 178 11.01 -11.62 10.30
C CYS A 178 11.02 -12.69 9.21
N THR A 179 9.99 -12.67 8.38
CA THR A 179 9.87 -13.56 7.21
C THR A 179 9.25 -12.81 6.05
N ARG A 180 9.45 -13.29 4.82
CA ARG A 180 8.89 -12.68 3.62
C ARG A 180 8.28 -13.68 2.66
N ALA A 181 7.36 -13.19 1.81
CA ALA A 181 6.95 -13.86 0.59
C ALA A 181 6.91 -12.85 -0.56
N PHE A 182 7.27 -13.29 -1.76
CA PHE A 182 7.33 -12.41 -2.93
C PHE A 182 5.97 -12.19 -3.58
N VAL A 183 5.75 -10.95 -4.01
CA VAL A 183 4.65 -10.54 -4.88
C VAL A 183 5.16 -10.50 -6.31
N ARG A 184 4.38 -11.05 -7.24
CA ARG A 184 4.72 -11.15 -8.66
C ARG A 184 3.81 -10.26 -9.50
N VAL A 185 4.38 -9.76 -10.59
CA VAL A 185 3.65 -9.07 -11.65
C VAL A 185 3.98 -9.78 -12.96
N GLY A 186 3.04 -10.57 -13.46
CA GLY A 186 3.34 -11.54 -14.51
C GLY A 186 4.37 -12.58 -14.05
N ASN A 187 5.49 -12.66 -14.75
CA ASN A 187 6.58 -13.59 -14.41
C ASN A 187 7.70 -12.95 -13.57
N GLU A 188 7.60 -11.67 -13.26
CA GLU A 188 8.64 -10.93 -12.54
C GLU A 188 8.31 -10.75 -11.07
N LEU A 189 9.33 -10.80 -10.21
CA LEU A 189 9.22 -10.39 -8.83
C LEU A 189 9.16 -8.85 -8.80
N SER A 190 8.18 -8.29 -8.11
CA SER A 190 7.96 -6.83 -8.10
C SER A 190 7.94 -6.23 -6.70
N GLY A 191 7.84 -7.07 -5.68
CA GLY A 191 7.86 -6.68 -4.29
C GLY A 191 7.79 -7.88 -3.37
N MET A 192 7.66 -7.60 -2.08
CA MET A 192 7.50 -8.64 -1.06
C MET A 192 6.61 -8.17 0.08
N VAL A 193 5.89 -9.10 0.65
CA VAL A 193 5.22 -8.92 1.95
C VAL A 193 6.20 -9.35 3.02
N VAL A 194 6.40 -8.53 4.03
CA VAL A 194 7.26 -8.82 5.18
C VAL A 194 6.38 -8.93 6.43
N PHE A 195 6.55 -10.00 7.18
CA PHE A 195 6.01 -10.19 8.51
C PHE A 195 7.15 -10.07 9.52
N GLY A 196 6.91 -9.41 10.67
CA GLY A 196 7.97 -9.18 11.64
C GLY A 196 7.48 -8.81 13.03
N GLY A 197 8.43 -8.39 13.87
CA GLY A 197 8.15 -8.04 15.25
C GLY A 197 8.05 -9.24 16.19
N ILE A 198 8.52 -10.43 15.77
CA ILE A 198 8.37 -11.70 16.48
C ILE A 198 9.62 -11.96 17.33
N ALA A 199 9.43 -12.24 18.61
CA ALA A 199 10.49 -12.64 19.51
C ALA A 199 11.01 -14.05 19.17
N PRO A 200 12.34 -14.29 19.14
CA PRO A 200 12.87 -15.64 19.08
C PRO A 200 12.63 -16.39 20.40
N GLU A 201 12.92 -17.69 20.41
CA GLU A 201 12.76 -18.54 21.59
C GLU A 201 13.56 -18.01 22.82
N GLU A 202 14.75 -17.47 22.56
CA GLU A 202 15.60 -16.87 23.61
C GLU A 202 15.33 -15.37 23.73
N TRP A 203 14.14 -14.99 24.18
CA TRP A 203 13.74 -13.60 24.43
C TRP A 203 13.37 -13.42 25.90
N PRO A 204 13.70 -12.31 26.60
CA PRO A 204 14.30 -11.05 26.10
C PRO A 204 15.83 -11.11 25.92
N PRO A 205 16.41 -10.18 25.12
CA PRO A 205 17.84 -10.12 24.92
C PRO A 205 18.57 -9.76 26.22
N THR A 206 19.78 -10.26 26.37
CA THR A 206 20.66 -9.83 27.47
C THR A 206 21.01 -8.34 27.35
N PRO A 207 21.39 -7.65 28.44
CA PRO A 207 21.81 -6.25 28.38
C PRO A 207 22.94 -5.98 27.36
N ALA A 208 23.84 -6.93 27.17
CA ALA A 208 24.93 -6.84 26.20
C ALA A 208 24.42 -6.94 24.75
N GLN A 209 23.48 -7.86 24.49
CA GLN A 209 22.84 -7.99 23.18
C GLN A 209 22.02 -6.75 22.85
N LEU A 210 21.24 -6.22 23.79
CA LEU A 210 20.46 -5.01 23.60
C LEU A 210 21.37 -3.79 23.30
N ALA A 211 22.50 -3.67 24.01
CA ALA A 211 23.46 -2.62 23.73
C ALA A 211 24.10 -2.77 22.34
N ALA A 212 24.40 -4.00 21.91
CA ALA A 212 24.92 -4.26 20.56
C ALA A 212 23.90 -3.89 19.48
N SER A 213 22.63 -4.26 19.66
CA SER A 213 21.53 -3.88 18.76
C SER A 213 21.33 -2.37 18.70
N ALA A 214 21.35 -1.67 19.84
CA ALA A 214 21.25 -0.23 19.90
C ALA A 214 22.38 0.44 19.11
N ASN A 215 23.61 -0.01 19.30
CA ASN A 215 24.78 0.50 18.54
C ASN A 215 24.64 0.24 17.03
N ALA A 216 24.19 -0.92 16.60
CA ALA A 216 23.96 -1.24 15.18
C ALA A 216 22.89 -0.34 14.54
N LEU A 217 21.90 0.08 15.32
CA LEU A 217 20.83 0.99 14.90
C LEU A 217 21.19 2.48 15.05
N GLY A 218 22.35 2.80 15.63
CA GLY A 218 22.72 4.17 15.94
C GLY A 218 21.84 4.85 16.99
N MET A 219 21.28 4.05 17.93
CA MET A 219 20.34 4.49 18.98
C MET A 219 20.97 4.33 20.37
N ALA A 220 20.44 5.05 21.35
CA ALA A 220 20.79 4.79 22.74
C ALA A 220 20.07 3.52 23.24
N ARG A 221 20.71 2.74 24.11
CA ARG A 221 20.08 1.56 24.73
C ARG A 221 18.81 1.93 25.47
N ASP A 222 18.84 3.06 26.17
CA ASP A 222 17.73 3.53 27.01
C ASP A 222 16.47 3.86 26.19
N ASP A 223 16.62 4.13 24.88
CA ASP A 223 15.49 4.34 23.96
C ASP A 223 14.81 3.01 23.57
N LEU A 224 15.53 1.89 23.60
CA LEU A 224 15.01 0.56 23.25
C LEU A 224 14.50 -0.22 24.46
N GLU A 225 15.15 -0.10 25.62
CA GLU A 225 14.90 -0.91 26.82
C GLU A 225 13.43 -0.90 27.28
N PRO A 226 12.68 0.23 27.29
CA PRO A 226 11.27 0.27 27.69
C PRO A 226 10.35 -0.54 26.77
N HIS A 227 10.79 -0.81 25.54
CA HIS A 227 10.00 -1.45 24.49
C HIS A 227 10.31 -2.94 24.29
N VAL A 228 11.34 -3.47 24.96
CA VAL A 228 11.77 -4.88 24.82
C VAL A 228 10.65 -5.88 25.11
N ALA A 229 9.74 -5.57 26.02
CA ALA A 229 8.59 -6.42 26.33
C ALA A 229 7.42 -6.27 25.32
N GLN A 230 7.48 -5.27 24.42
CA GLN A 230 6.40 -4.93 23.50
C GLN A 230 6.66 -5.57 22.13
N VAL A 231 6.77 -6.89 22.09
CA VAL A 231 7.02 -7.71 20.90
C VAL A 231 6.02 -8.85 20.82
N TYR A 232 5.88 -9.46 19.66
CA TYR A 232 5.00 -10.61 19.48
C TYR A 232 5.71 -11.90 19.87
N THR A 233 5.05 -12.72 20.69
CA THR A 233 5.54 -14.05 21.07
C THR A 233 4.68 -15.12 20.42
N MET A 234 5.30 -16.17 19.90
CA MET A 234 4.62 -17.27 19.21
C MET A 234 5.17 -18.62 19.64
N ASP A 235 4.31 -19.62 19.62
CA ASP A 235 4.74 -21.02 19.70
C ASP A 235 5.10 -21.56 18.30
N GLY A 236 5.78 -22.71 18.25
CA GLY A 236 6.22 -23.30 16.97
C GLY A 236 5.06 -23.65 16.02
N ALA A 237 3.85 -23.94 16.54
CA ALA A 237 2.68 -24.19 15.70
C ALA A 237 2.15 -22.88 15.10
N GLN A 238 2.23 -21.77 15.82
CA GLN A 238 1.89 -20.43 15.33
C GLN A 238 2.88 -19.97 14.26
N GLU A 239 4.18 -20.20 14.48
CA GLU A 239 5.23 -19.90 13.50
C GLU A 239 5.01 -20.64 12.17
N GLN A 240 4.69 -21.95 12.21
CA GLN A 240 4.38 -22.72 11.00
C GLN A 240 3.13 -22.22 10.27
N ARG A 241 2.09 -21.84 11.02
CA ARG A 241 0.89 -21.21 10.42
C ARG A 241 1.22 -19.89 9.78
N LEU A 242 2.10 -19.10 10.41
CA LEU A 242 2.53 -17.80 9.90
C LEU A 242 3.27 -17.93 8.57
N LEU A 243 4.23 -18.87 8.46
CA LEU A 243 4.95 -19.14 7.21
C LEU A 243 4.02 -19.55 6.05
N THR A 244 2.95 -20.27 6.36
CA THR A 244 1.92 -20.60 5.36
C THR A 244 1.06 -19.40 5.01
N SER A 245 0.74 -18.57 6.00
CA SER A 245 -0.14 -17.41 5.83
C SER A 245 0.51 -16.31 5.01
N ILE A 246 1.80 -16.04 5.21
CA ILE A 246 2.50 -14.99 4.45
C ILE A 246 2.48 -15.25 2.94
N GLN A 247 2.66 -16.52 2.52
CA GLN A 247 2.56 -16.87 1.11
C GLN A 247 1.16 -16.59 0.56
N ARG A 248 0.12 -16.94 1.32
CA ARG A 248 -1.26 -16.66 0.91
C ARG A 248 -1.56 -15.17 0.79
N VAL A 249 -1.03 -14.34 1.69
CA VAL A 249 -1.17 -12.89 1.61
C VAL A 249 -0.48 -12.35 0.36
N ALA A 250 0.73 -12.82 0.07
CA ALA A 250 1.46 -12.44 -1.16
C ALA A 250 0.71 -12.90 -2.42
N ASP A 251 0.10 -14.10 -2.41
CA ASP A 251 -0.69 -14.62 -3.53
C ASP A 251 -1.95 -13.78 -3.77
N VAL A 252 -2.64 -13.33 -2.71
CA VAL A 252 -3.80 -12.42 -2.83
C VAL A 252 -3.38 -11.09 -3.46
N ILE A 253 -2.28 -10.49 -3.01
CA ILE A 253 -1.78 -9.24 -3.60
C ILE A 253 -1.38 -9.45 -5.07
N THR A 254 -0.68 -10.54 -5.38
CA THR A 254 -0.34 -10.93 -6.76
C THR A 254 -1.58 -11.03 -7.64
N HIS A 255 -2.65 -11.65 -7.13
CA HIS A 255 -3.92 -11.76 -7.85
C HIS A 255 -4.56 -10.38 -8.11
N ILE A 256 -4.60 -9.52 -7.11
CA ILE A 256 -5.12 -8.15 -7.26
C ILE A 256 -4.37 -7.37 -8.34
N VAL A 257 -3.04 -7.49 -8.38
CA VAL A 257 -2.21 -6.85 -9.41
C VAL A 257 -2.55 -7.40 -10.80
N SER A 258 -2.60 -8.72 -10.93
CA SER A 258 -2.87 -9.40 -12.21
C SER A 258 -4.23 -9.01 -12.78
N GLU A 259 -5.28 -9.03 -11.96
CA GLU A 259 -6.63 -8.61 -12.36
C GLU A 259 -6.66 -7.14 -12.82
N ARG A 260 -5.98 -6.25 -12.12
CA ARG A 260 -5.92 -4.84 -12.50
C ARG A 260 -5.18 -4.61 -13.81
N GLN A 261 -4.06 -5.31 -14.03
CA GLN A 261 -3.32 -5.21 -15.29
C GLN A 261 -4.14 -5.74 -16.47
N GLU A 262 -4.81 -6.88 -16.29
CA GLU A 262 -5.68 -7.44 -17.32
C GLU A 262 -6.84 -6.49 -17.64
N PHE A 263 -7.44 -5.89 -16.62
CA PHE A 263 -8.50 -4.89 -16.81
C PHE A 263 -8.00 -3.65 -17.56
N ALA A 264 -6.83 -3.11 -17.18
CA ALA A 264 -6.22 -1.97 -17.85
C ALA A 264 -5.89 -2.27 -19.32
N ALA A 265 -5.35 -3.46 -19.62
CA ALA A 265 -5.06 -3.92 -20.97
C ALA A 265 -6.33 -4.02 -21.83
N ARG A 266 -7.42 -4.55 -21.26
CA ARG A 266 -8.73 -4.62 -21.95
C ARG A 266 -9.27 -3.22 -22.26
N LEU A 267 -9.20 -2.28 -21.31
CA LEU A 267 -9.63 -0.90 -21.54
C LEU A 267 -8.82 -0.21 -22.63
N SER A 268 -7.49 -0.38 -22.63
CA SER A 268 -6.61 0.17 -23.66
C SER A 268 -6.94 -0.38 -25.05
N SER A 269 -7.24 -1.68 -25.14
CA SER A 269 -7.66 -2.32 -26.40
C SER A 269 -8.98 -1.76 -26.92
N ILE A 270 -9.96 -1.52 -26.04
CA ILE A 270 -11.25 -0.91 -26.40
C ILE A 270 -11.05 0.53 -26.87
N ALA A 271 -10.23 1.32 -26.17
CA ALA A 271 -9.91 2.69 -26.56
C ALA A 271 -9.22 2.77 -27.93
N ALA A 272 -8.30 1.84 -28.22
CA ALA A 272 -7.65 1.76 -29.52
C ALA A 272 -8.64 1.45 -30.66
N LEU A 273 -9.62 0.57 -30.42
CA LEU A 273 -10.67 0.25 -31.41
C LEU A 273 -11.66 1.41 -31.62
N ALA A 274 -11.89 2.24 -30.61
CA ALA A 274 -12.79 3.39 -30.70
C ALA A 274 -12.16 4.58 -31.45
N ASN A 275 -10.82 4.61 -31.57
CA ASN A 275 -10.05 5.66 -32.25
C ASN A 275 -9.58 5.24 -33.68
N ALA A 276 -9.89 4.02 -34.11
CA ALA A 276 -9.62 3.48 -35.43
C ALA A 276 -10.86 3.57 -36.36
#